data_286d6931cb77e07e3b61acfd4d27d188
#
_entry.id   286d6931cb77e07e3b61acfd4d27d188
#
_cell.length_a   1.000
_cell.length_b   1.000
_cell.length_c   1.000
_cell.angle_alpha   90.00
_cell.angle_beta   90.00
_cell.angle_gamma   90.00
#
_symmetry.space_group_name_H-M   'P 1'
#
loop_
_entity.id
_entity.type
_entity.pdbx_description
1 polymer ?
#
loop_
_entity_poly.entity_id
_entity_poly.type
_entity_poly.pdbx_seq_one_letter_code
_entity_poly.pdbx_strand_id
1 'polypeptide(L)'
;MKPAVPALAIGLLALGLMFHAEVVAAVGVWISSTAYNHCFLVIPIVAYLIWDRREVLVGAMPHPVAWVAIAALPIGAVWFVADRVGIMEGRQLAAMAIVELLFLAVLGWRLYYALLGPLLYLFFLVPFGAFITPALQDITTAFTTHGLDLLGIPNYTDAYTIEIPEGTFYIAEACAGLRFLIAAVAFGCLYALLMYRSWQRRLIFILISIVVPIIANGFRALGIVALGHLLGSAEAAATDHVLYGWIFFSIVILLLVVLGLPFRQDQDNRVALAWNAGQRTASSRTLISAAAGVFVLAFIGPLSAALFDRASAAELPAKPPML
;
A
#
# COMPACT_ATOMS: atom_id res chain seq x y z
N MET A 1 -9.00 -4.43 26.52
CA MET A 1 -9.30 -4.58 25.08
C MET A 1 -10.65 -5.26 24.77
N LYS A 2 -11.10 -6.28 25.52
CA LYS A 2 -12.35 -7.01 25.24
C LYS A 2 -13.57 -6.13 24.90
N PRO A 3 -13.84 -4.99 25.59
CA PRO A 3 -15.05 -4.20 25.31
C PRO A 3 -14.97 -3.39 23.99
N ALA A 4 -13.78 -3.13 23.42
CA ALA A 4 -13.62 -2.42 22.15
C ALA A 4 -13.88 -3.31 20.91
N VAL A 5 -13.73 -4.64 21.05
CA VAL A 5 -13.86 -5.56 19.91
C VAL A 5 -15.23 -5.48 19.24
N PRO A 6 -16.37 -5.51 19.97
CA PRO A 6 -17.68 -5.38 19.34
C PRO A 6 -17.88 -4.04 18.62
N ALA A 7 -17.43 -2.92 19.22
CA ALA A 7 -17.56 -1.60 18.63
C ALA A 7 -16.73 -1.49 17.32
N LEU A 8 -15.51 -2.02 17.33
CA LEU A 8 -14.67 -2.06 16.12
C LEU A 8 -15.27 -2.99 15.06
N ALA A 9 -15.75 -4.17 15.43
CA ALA A 9 -16.35 -5.10 14.48
C ALA A 9 -17.58 -4.50 13.79
N ILE A 10 -18.48 -3.88 14.56
CA ILE A 10 -19.67 -3.19 14.03
C ILE A 10 -19.25 -2.01 13.14
N GLY A 11 -18.29 -1.18 13.61
CA GLY A 11 -17.80 -0.04 12.84
C GLY A 11 -17.14 -0.46 11.53
N LEU A 12 -16.27 -1.47 11.55
CA LEU A 12 -15.61 -2.00 10.34
C LEU A 12 -16.61 -2.60 9.35
N LEU A 13 -17.61 -3.35 9.85
CA LEU A 13 -18.67 -3.89 9.00
C LEU A 13 -19.49 -2.76 8.35
N ALA A 14 -19.87 -1.76 9.13
CA ALA A 14 -20.63 -0.61 8.62
C ALA A 14 -19.84 0.18 7.57
N LEU A 15 -18.54 0.45 7.81
CA LEU A 15 -17.66 1.10 6.84
C LEU A 15 -17.43 0.22 5.60
N GLY A 16 -17.25 -1.09 5.76
CA GLY A 16 -17.11 -2.02 4.64
C GLY A 16 -18.35 -2.07 3.75
N LEU A 17 -19.54 -1.96 4.34
CA LEU A 17 -20.80 -1.84 3.58
C LEU A 17 -20.94 -0.48 2.91
N MET A 18 -20.54 0.61 3.58
CA MET A 18 -20.58 1.97 3.03
C MET A 18 -19.62 2.09 1.83
N PHE A 19 -18.41 1.60 1.94
CA PHE A 19 -17.37 1.65 0.91
C PHE A 19 -17.22 0.33 0.14
N HIS A 20 -18.32 -0.42 -0.05
CA HIS A 20 -18.28 -1.72 -0.69
C HIS A 20 -17.71 -1.67 -2.12
N ALA A 21 -17.97 -0.58 -2.86
CA ALA A 21 -17.45 -0.40 -4.22
C ALA A 21 -15.92 -0.32 -4.23
N GLU A 22 -15.32 0.41 -3.29
CA GLU A 22 -13.88 0.51 -3.08
C GLU A 22 -13.26 -0.84 -2.71
N VAL A 23 -13.94 -1.58 -1.82
CA VAL A 23 -13.50 -2.93 -1.39
C VAL A 23 -13.53 -3.90 -2.56
N VAL A 24 -14.63 -3.95 -3.30
CA VAL A 24 -14.78 -4.85 -4.47
C VAL A 24 -13.75 -4.51 -5.55
N ALA A 25 -13.54 -3.22 -5.84
CA ALA A 25 -12.53 -2.77 -6.79
C ALA A 25 -11.11 -3.16 -6.33
N ALA A 26 -10.76 -2.97 -5.04
CA ALA A 26 -9.47 -3.37 -4.51
C ALA A 26 -9.23 -4.88 -4.65
N VAL A 27 -10.19 -5.70 -4.21
CA VAL A 27 -10.11 -7.17 -4.32
C VAL A 27 -10.00 -7.61 -5.77
N GLY A 28 -10.73 -6.95 -6.68
CA GLY A 28 -10.62 -7.20 -8.13
C GLY A 28 -9.19 -6.98 -8.64
N VAL A 29 -8.53 -5.90 -8.22
CA VAL A 29 -7.12 -5.63 -8.58
C VAL A 29 -6.17 -6.65 -7.93
N TRP A 30 -6.40 -7.08 -6.67
CA TRP A 30 -5.56 -8.11 -6.03
C TRP A 30 -5.60 -9.45 -6.77
N ILE A 31 -6.75 -9.79 -7.37
CA ILE A 31 -6.92 -11.04 -8.13
C ILE A 31 -6.31 -10.91 -9.54
N SER A 32 -6.52 -9.79 -10.22
CA SER A 32 -6.18 -9.63 -11.63
C SER A 32 -4.74 -9.16 -11.86
N SER A 33 -4.11 -8.49 -10.88
CA SER A 33 -2.78 -7.92 -11.04
C SER A 33 -1.74 -8.58 -10.13
N THR A 34 -0.71 -9.15 -10.73
CA THR A 34 0.42 -9.76 -9.99
C THR A 34 1.19 -8.78 -9.12
N ALA A 35 1.07 -7.48 -9.37
CA ALA A 35 1.70 -6.45 -8.55
C ALA A 35 1.09 -6.35 -7.15
N TYR A 36 -0.20 -6.72 -7.00
CA TYR A 36 -0.96 -6.53 -5.76
C TYR A 36 -1.40 -7.84 -5.09
N ASN A 37 -0.95 -9.00 -5.56
CA ASN A 37 -1.26 -10.30 -4.92
C ASN A 37 -0.81 -10.37 -3.44
N HIS A 38 0.22 -9.61 -3.05
CA HIS A 38 0.68 -9.51 -1.66
C HIS A 38 -0.36 -8.93 -0.71
N CYS A 39 -1.36 -8.18 -1.22
CA CYS A 39 -2.44 -7.61 -0.41
C CYS A 39 -3.24 -8.68 0.36
N PHE A 40 -3.35 -9.91 -0.18
CA PHE A 40 -3.97 -11.04 0.54
C PHE A 40 -3.23 -11.41 1.82
N LEU A 41 -1.93 -11.10 1.91
CA LEU A 41 -1.12 -11.39 3.10
C LEU A 41 -1.20 -10.27 4.15
N VAL A 42 -1.70 -9.08 3.80
CA VAL A 42 -1.70 -7.92 4.70
C VAL A 42 -2.50 -8.19 5.97
N ILE A 43 -3.72 -8.74 5.86
CA ILE A 43 -4.58 -9.02 7.03
C ILE A 43 -3.91 -10.04 7.98
N PRO A 44 -3.45 -11.22 7.52
CA PRO A 44 -2.73 -12.16 8.41
C PRO A 44 -1.44 -11.56 8.99
N ILE A 45 -0.71 -10.74 8.22
CA ILE A 45 0.48 -10.04 8.73
C ILE A 45 0.10 -9.06 9.86
N VAL A 46 -0.93 -8.24 9.67
CA VAL A 46 -1.41 -7.31 10.70
C VAL A 46 -1.87 -8.05 11.95
N ALA A 47 -2.60 -9.15 11.78
CA ALA A 47 -3.01 -10.00 12.90
C ALA A 47 -1.78 -10.54 13.66
N TYR A 48 -0.76 -11.00 12.96
CA TYR A 48 0.50 -11.44 13.55
C TYR A 48 1.22 -10.30 14.28
N LEU A 49 1.33 -9.12 13.66
CA LEU A 49 1.98 -7.95 14.26
C LEU A 49 1.27 -7.47 15.54
N ILE A 50 -0.06 -7.57 15.60
CA ILE A 50 -0.84 -7.26 16.81
C ILE A 50 -0.60 -8.35 17.87
N TRP A 51 -0.60 -9.62 17.46
CA TRP A 51 -0.33 -10.75 18.37
C TRP A 51 1.10 -10.70 18.93
N ASP A 52 2.09 -10.35 18.13
CA ASP A 52 3.47 -10.15 18.56
C ASP A 52 3.61 -9.07 19.64
N ARG A 53 2.67 -8.09 19.68
CA ARG A 53 2.61 -7.05 20.71
C ARG A 53 1.73 -7.40 21.92
N ARG A 54 1.21 -8.62 22.02
CA ARG A 54 0.27 -9.00 23.08
C ARG A 54 0.76 -8.71 24.50
N GLU A 55 2.06 -8.90 24.75
CA GLU A 55 2.65 -8.64 26.07
C GLU A 55 2.67 -7.15 26.43
N VAL A 56 2.95 -6.29 25.44
CA VAL A 56 2.89 -4.82 25.59
C VAL A 56 1.44 -4.35 25.82
N LEU A 57 0.46 -5.10 25.30
CA LEU A 57 -0.98 -4.78 25.41
C LEU A 57 -1.65 -5.36 26.67
N VAL A 58 -0.92 -6.12 27.49
CA VAL A 58 -1.47 -6.62 28.77
C VAL A 58 -1.87 -5.45 29.65
N GLY A 59 -3.13 -5.45 30.13
CA GLY A 59 -3.68 -4.34 30.93
C GLY A 59 -4.10 -3.09 30.14
N ALA A 60 -3.91 -3.07 28.82
CA ALA A 60 -4.34 -1.95 27.98
C ALA A 60 -5.86 -1.82 27.96
N MET A 61 -6.35 -0.60 28.21
CA MET A 61 -7.78 -0.28 28.18
C MET A 61 -8.04 0.80 27.12
N PRO A 62 -9.11 0.66 26.32
CA PRO A 62 -9.49 1.67 25.36
C PRO A 62 -9.99 2.93 26.06
N HIS A 63 -9.56 4.09 25.59
CA HIS A 63 -10.01 5.41 26.01
C HIS A 63 -10.56 6.14 24.78
N PRO A 64 -11.86 5.96 24.45
CA PRO A 64 -12.43 6.50 23.24
C PRO A 64 -12.31 8.03 23.19
N VAL A 65 -11.99 8.55 22.01
CA VAL A 65 -11.81 9.97 21.75
C VAL A 65 -12.77 10.36 20.64
N ALA A 66 -14.05 10.53 20.99
CA ALA A 66 -15.11 10.74 19.99
C ALA A 66 -14.94 12.01 19.12
N TRP A 67 -14.30 13.06 19.66
CA TRP A 67 -14.12 14.32 18.93
C TRP A 67 -13.24 14.18 17.68
N VAL A 68 -12.34 13.18 17.63
CA VAL A 68 -11.49 12.94 16.44
C VAL A 68 -12.34 12.54 15.22
N ALA A 69 -13.57 12.09 15.42
CA ALA A 69 -14.52 11.80 14.34
C ALA A 69 -14.73 13.01 13.38
N ILE A 70 -14.52 14.24 13.87
CA ILE A 70 -14.59 15.45 13.04
C ILE A 70 -13.61 15.39 11.86
N ALA A 71 -12.48 14.70 12.01
CA ALA A 71 -11.54 14.49 10.92
C ALA A 71 -12.11 13.65 9.75
N ALA A 72 -13.22 12.95 9.96
CA ALA A 72 -13.91 12.28 8.86
C ALA A 72 -14.47 13.26 7.81
N LEU A 73 -14.73 14.52 8.18
CA LEU A 73 -15.24 15.54 7.24
C LEU A 73 -14.20 15.88 6.15
N PRO A 74 -12.99 16.36 6.46
CA PRO A 74 -11.97 16.61 5.43
C PRO A 74 -11.58 15.33 4.68
N ILE A 75 -11.51 14.16 5.32
CA ILE A 75 -11.23 12.90 4.64
C ILE A 75 -12.38 12.56 3.67
N GLY A 76 -13.62 12.74 4.09
CA GLY A 76 -14.81 12.57 3.23
C GLY A 76 -14.85 13.56 2.05
N ALA A 77 -14.36 14.79 2.25
CA ALA A 77 -14.19 15.75 1.16
C ALA A 77 -13.13 15.27 0.13
N VAL A 78 -12.01 14.72 0.59
CA VAL A 78 -11.00 14.11 -0.30
C VAL A 78 -11.62 12.93 -1.06
N TRP A 79 -12.39 12.07 -0.38
CA TRP A 79 -13.10 10.97 -1.02
C TRP A 79 -14.06 11.49 -2.10
N PHE A 80 -14.85 12.54 -1.80
CA PHE A 80 -15.79 13.14 -2.73
C PHE A 80 -15.08 13.70 -3.96
N VAL A 81 -13.98 14.44 -3.79
CA VAL A 81 -13.18 14.95 -4.92
C VAL A 81 -12.64 13.80 -5.76
N ALA A 82 -12.06 12.76 -5.14
CA ALA A 82 -11.56 11.58 -5.83
C ALA A 82 -12.66 10.86 -6.65
N ASP A 83 -13.87 10.81 -6.10
CA ASP A 83 -15.05 10.29 -6.79
C ASP A 83 -15.41 11.12 -8.03
N ARG A 84 -15.44 12.45 -7.92
CA ARG A 84 -15.77 13.36 -9.04
C ARG A 84 -14.72 13.32 -10.16
N VAL A 85 -13.45 13.12 -9.82
CA VAL A 85 -12.34 13.01 -10.78
C VAL A 85 -12.16 11.58 -11.32
N GLY A 86 -12.88 10.61 -10.76
CA GLY A 86 -12.81 9.20 -11.18
C GLY A 86 -11.54 8.45 -10.71
N ILE A 87 -10.88 8.93 -9.64
CA ILE A 87 -9.65 8.31 -9.11
C ILE A 87 -10.01 7.30 -8.02
N MET A 88 -10.08 6.01 -8.39
CA MET A 88 -10.47 4.93 -7.48
C MET A 88 -9.48 4.76 -6.32
N GLU A 89 -8.17 4.85 -6.56
CA GLU A 89 -7.14 4.76 -5.51
C GLU A 89 -7.29 5.87 -4.46
N GLY A 90 -7.69 7.08 -4.89
CA GLY A 90 -7.96 8.20 -3.99
C GLY A 90 -9.16 7.92 -3.07
N ARG A 91 -10.23 7.33 -3.60
CA ARG A 91 -11.40 6.89 -2.82
C ARG A 91 -11.01 5.81 -1.82
N GLN A 92 -10.23 4.81 -2.24
CA GLN A 92 -9.74 3.71 -1.40
C GLN A 92 -8.82 4.21 -0.29
N LEU A 93 -7.90 5.14 -0.58
CA LEU A 93 -7.03 5.75 0.43
C LEU A 93 -7.83 6.54 1.47
N ALA A 94 -8.82 7.32 1.03
CA ALA A 94 -9.70 8.05 1.94
C ALA A 94 -10.55 7.09 2.80
N ALA A 95 -11.11 6.02 2.22
CA ALA A 95 -11.84 5.00 2.96
C ALA A 95 -10.93 4.32 4.00
N MET A 96 -9.69 3.98 3.66
CA MET A 96 -8.71 3.42 4.60
C MET A 96 -8.36 4.42 5.71
N ALA A 97 -8.20 5.71 5.40
CA ALA A 97 -7.97 6.75 6.41
C ALA A 97 -9.16 6.87 7.39
N ILE A 98 -10.40 6.65 6.93
CA ILE A 98 -11.58 6.59 7.80
C ILE A 98 -11.54 5.34 8.69
N VAL A 99 -11.07 4.19 8.19
CA VAL A 99 -10.84 2.99 9.00
C VAL A 99 -9.80 3.25 10.09
N GLU A 100 -8.68 3.93 9.77
CA GLU A 100 -7.69 4.34 10.77
C GLU A 100 -8.28 5.30 11.81
N LEU A 101 -9.11 6.23 11.37
CA LEU A 101 -9.83 7.15 12.26
C LEU A 101 -10.80 6.40 13.20
N LEU A 102 -11.46 5.35 12.74
CA LEU A 102 -12.28 4.47 13.56
C LEU A 102 -11.44 3.80 14.66
N PHE A 103 -10.27 3.25 14.32
CA PHE A 103 -9.35 2.68 15.30
C PHE A 103 -8.94 3.73 16.33
N LEU A 104 -8.53 4.92 15.90
CA LEU A 104 -8.14 6.01 16.78
C LEU A 104 -9.29 6.45 17.70
N ALA A 105 -10.50 6.64 17.16
CA ALA A 105 -11.67 7.09 17.90
C ALA A 105 -12.08 6.10 19.00
N VAL A 106 -12.02 4.79 18.71
CA VAL A 106 -12.45 3.73 19.63
C VAL A 106 -11.33 3.34 20.61
N LEU A 107 -10.09 3.21 20.16
CA LEU A 107 -8.96 2.78 20.99
C LEU A 107 -8.37 3.94 21.81
N GLY A 108 -8.43 5.16 21.29
CA GLY A 108 -7.78 6.35 21.84
C GLY A 108 -6.28 6.41 21.57
N TRP A 109 -5.67 7.59 21.78
CA TRP A 109 -4.31 7.90 21.38
C TRP A 109 -3.25 6.90 21.84
N ARG A 110 -3.26 6.53 23.13
CA ARG A 110 -2.21 5.67 23.70
C ARG A 110 -2.18 4.28 23.08
N LEU A 111 -3.37 3.66 22.96
CA LEU A 111 -3.48 2.31 22.42
C LEU A 111 -3.30 2.31 20.89
N TYR A 112 -3.80 3.35 20.20
CA TYR A 112 -3.57 3.56 18.79
C TYR A 112 -2.06 3.69 18.47
N TYR A 113 -1.30 4.52 19.21
CA TYR A 113 0.15 4.63 19.02
C TYR A 113 0.91 3.33 19.32
N ALA A 114 0.47 2.55 20.31
CA ALA A 114 1.06 1.24 20.58
C ALA A 114 0.87 0.26 19.39
N LEU A 115 -0.21 0.43 18.64
CA LEU A 115 -0.56 -0.37 17.46
C LEU A 115 -0.29 0.35 16.13
N LEU A 116 0.32 1.54 16.13
CA LEU A 116 0.47 2.38 14.93
C LEU A 116 1.10 1.63 13.76
N GLY A 117 2.17 0.88 13.99
CA GLY A 117 2.84 0.13 12.93
C GLY A 117 1.93 -0.91 12.26
N PRO A 118 1.30 -1.84 13.01
CA PRO A 118 0.32 -2.77 12.45
C PRO A 118 -0.85 -2.09 11.75
N LEU A 119 -1.40 -1.02 12.33
CA LEU A 119 -2.54 -0.32 11.76
C LEU A 119 -2.16 0.39 10.45
N LEU A 120 -1.08 1.16 10.43
CA LEU A 120 -0.59 1.77 9.18
C LEU A 120 -0.24 0.74 8.09
N TYR A 121 0.12 -0.49 8.49
CA TYR A 121 0.37 -1.56 7.51
C TYR A 121 -0.90 -1.95 6.73
N LEU A 122 -2.10 -1.65 7.24
CA LEU A 122 -3.37 -1.85 6.52
C LEU A 122 -3.46 -1.02 5.23
N PHE A 123 -2.72 0.08 5.09
CA PHE A 123 -2.69 0.84 3.85
C PHE A 123 -2.18 0.03 2.65
N PHE A 124 -1.42 -1.05 2.88
CA PHE A 124 -1.04 -1.99 1.81
C PHE A 124 -2.21 -2.82 1.25
N LEU A 125 -3.42 -2.73 1.83
CA LEU A 125 -4.64 -3.25 1.21
C LEU A 125 -5.10 -2.39 0.02
N VAL A 126 -4.69 -1.12 -0.03
CA VAL A 126 -5.04 -0.24 -1.15
C VAL A 126 -4.06 -0.48 -2.30
N PRO A 127 -4.54 -0.87 -3.50
CA PRO A 127 -3.70 -1.11 -4.66
C PRO A 127 -3.22 0.23 -5.27
N PHE A 128 -2.30 0.88 -4.57
CA PHE A 128 -1.79 2.21 -4.89
C PHE A 128 -0.44 2.14 -5.59
N GLY A 129 -0.18 3.05 -6.53
CA GLY A 129 1.14 3.23 -7.12
C GLY A 129 1.23 2.97 -8.64
N ALA A 130 0.15 2.54 -9.31
CA ALA A 130 0.17 2.33 -10.76
C ALA A 130 0.58 3.58 -11.55
N PHE A 131 0.25 4.77 -11.04
CA PHE A 131 0.59 6.06 -11.65
C PHE A 131 2.11 6.36 -11.75
N ILE A 132 2.96 5.65 -10.98
CA ILE A 132 4.43 5.80 -11.07
C ILE A 132 5.05 4.94 -12.19
N THR A 133 4.27 4.06 -12.85
CA THR A 133 4.77 3.16 -13.90
C THR A 133 5.52 3.90 -15.01
N PRO A 134 5.04 5.02 -15.57
CA PRO A 134 5.78 5.74 -16.61
C PRO A 134 7.15 6.21 -16.14
N ALA A 135 7.24 6.78 -14.92
CA ALA A 135 8.52 7.20 -14.35
C ALA A 135 9.49 6.02 -14.14
N LEU A 136 8.97 4.84 -13.76
CA LEU A 136 9.78 3.63 -13.64
C LEU A 136 10.24 3.11 -15.01
N GLN A 137 9.42 3.22 -16.06
CA GLN A 137 9.82 2.91 -17.43
C GLN A 137 10.94 3.84 -17.89
N ASP A 138 10.81 5.16 -17.66
CA ASP A 138 11.84 6.15 -17.98
C ASP A 138 13.18 5.81 -17.30
N ILE A 139 13.14 5.53 -15.99
CA ILE A 139 14.33 5.16 -15.22
C ILE A 139 14.94 3.86 -15.75
N THR A 140 14.12 2.84 -16.03
CA THR A 140 14.59 1.53 -16.50
C THR A 140 15.21 1.67 -17.89
N THR A 141 14.58 2.42 -18.80
CA THR A 141 15.09 2.67 -20.15
C THR A 141 16.41 3.41 -20.10
N ALA A 142 16.48 4.53 -19.37
CA ALA A 142 17.71 5.31 -19.23
C ALA A 142 18.85 4.49 -18.62
N PHE A 143 18.57 3.70 -17.57
CA PHE A 143 19.56 2.81 -16.96
C PHE A 143 20.08 1.77 -17.94
N THR A 144 19.21 1.16 -18.73
CA THR A 144 19.57 0.15 -19.73
C THR A 144 20.41 0.76 -20.85
N THR A 145 19.98 1.89 -21.41
CA THR A 145 20.72 2.58 -22.49
C THR A 145 22.13 2.98 -22.04
N HIS A 146 22.26 3.68 -20.89
CA HIS A 146 23.57 4.05 -20.36
C HIS A 146 24.43 2.81 -20.03
N GLY A 147 23.81 1.72 -19.55
CA GLY A 147 24.52 0.47 -19.31
C GLY A 147 25.06 -0.16 -20.58
N LEU A 148 24.31 -0.14 -21.68
CA LEU A 148 24.74 -0.61 -23.01
C LEU A 148 25.89 0.24 -23.54
N ASP A 149 25.83 1.57 -23.41
CA ASP A 149 26.89 2.48 -23.77
C ASP A 149 28.21 2.15 -23.03
N LEU A 150 28.13 1.90 -21.71
CA LEU A 150 29.26 1.50 -20.90
C LEU A 150 29.85 0.14 -21.30
N LEU A 151 29.01 -0.78 -21.80
CA LEU A 151 29.44 -2.09 -22.31
C LEU A 151 29.96 -2.02 -23.73
N GLY A 152 29.86 -0.85 -24.40
CA GLY A 152 30.28 -0.67 -25.80
C GLY A 152 29.32 -1.34 -26.80
N ILE A 153 28.08 -1.63 -26.39
CA ILE A 153 27.07 -2.21 -27.29
C ILE A 153 26.35 -1.10 -28.02
N PRO A 154 26.45 -1.02 -29.38
CA PRO A 154 25.73 -0.03 -30.14
C PRO A 154 24.24 -0.13 -29.94
N ASN A 155 23.59 0.98 -29.62
CA ASN A 155 22.17 1.02 -29.37
C ASN A 155 21.55 2.33 -29.88
N TYR A 156 20.26 2.25 -30.22
CA TYR A 156 19.42 3.42 -30.50
C TYR A 156 18.15 3.29 -29.67
N THR A 157 17.76 4.39 -29.03
CA THR A 157 16.59 4.38 -28.15
C THR A 157 15.57 5.41 -28.60
N ASP A 158 14.33 4.96 -28.82
CA ASP A 158 13.17 5.81 -29.11
C ASP A 158 12.08 5.49 -28.08
N ALA A 159 11.74 6.47 -27.24
CA ALA A 159 10.86 6.31 -26.10
C ALA A 159 11.26 5.10 -25.22
N TYR A 160 10.47 4.03 -25.21
CA TYR A 160 10.71 2.80 -24.45
C TYR A 160 11.25 1.64 -25.30
N THR A 161 11.57 1.92 -26.55
CA THR A 161 12.11 0.94 -27.50
C THR A 161 13.63 1.10 -27.61
N ILE A 162 14.36 0.03 -27.37
CA ILE A 162 15.82 -0.03 -27.47
C ILE A 162 16.17 -0.98 -28.61
N GLU A 163 16.84 -0.46 -29.63
CA GLU A 163 17.32 -1.21 -30.78
C GLU A 163 18.81 -1.47 -30.62
N ILE A 164 19.22 -2.71 -30.80
CA ILE A 164 20.62 -3.16 -30.90
C ILE A 164 20.79 -3.95 -32.20
N PRO A 165 21.99 -4.22 -32.68
CA PRO A 165 22.19 -4.95 -33.94
C PRO A 165 21.45 -6.29 -34.06
N GLU A 166 21.23 -6.97 -32.94
CA GLU A 166 20.60 -8.29 -32.88
C GLU A 166 19.07 -8.25 -32.75
N GLY A 167 18.48 -7.06 -32.58
CA GLY A 167 17.02 -6.93 -32.50
C GLY A 167 16.55 -5.75 -31.67
N THR A 168 15.23 -5.71 -31.49
CA THR A 168 14.52 -4.62 -30.81
C THR A 168 13.93 -5.09 -29.49
N PHE A 169 14.12 -4.32 -28.43
CA PHE A 169 13.59 -4.58 -27.09
C PHE A 169 12.65 -3.45 -26.69
N TYR A 170 11.47 -3.80 -26.20
CA TYR A 170 10.51 -2.84 -25.68
C TYR A 170 10.39 -2.97 -24.15
N ILE A 171 10.64 -1.87 -23.44
CA ILE A 171 10.46 -1.80 -21.98
C ILE A 171 8.96 -1.66 -21.66
N ALA A 172 8.26 -2.78 -21.63
CA ALA A 172 6.84 -2.81 -21.31
C ALA A 172 6.56 -2.35 -19.87
N GLU A 173 5.34 -1.91 -19.57
CA GLU A 173 4.90 -1.57 -18.20
C GLU A 173 5.17 -2.69 -17.19
N ALA A 174 4.95 -3.95 -17.59
CA ALA A 174 5.26 -5.12 -16.78
C ALA A 174 6.75 -5.28 -16.46
N CYS A 175 7.63 -4.68 -17.29
CA CYS A 175 9.09 -4.69 -17.13
C CYS A 175 9.61 -3.45 -16.38
N ALA A 176 8.77 -2.44 -16.12
CA ALA A 176 9.13 -1.25 -15.35
C ALA A 176 9.49 -1.52 -13.87
N GLY A 177 9.16 -2.71 -13.37
CA GLY A 177 9.54 -3.14 -12.02
C GLY A 177 8.55 -2.76 -10.92
N LEU A 178 7.39 -2.18 -11.23
CA LEU A 178 6.39 -1.76 -10.24
C LEU A 178 6.04 -2.89 -9.24
N ARG A 179 5.77 -4.11 -9.72
CA ARG A 179 5.43 -5.26 -8.86
C ARG A 179 6.53 -5.59 -7.85
N PHE A 180 7.79 -5.47 -8.26
CA PHE A 180 8.95 -5.73 -7.39
C PHE A 180 9.12 -4.60 -6.37
N LEU A 181 8.92 -3.36 -6.78
CA LEU A 181 8.98 -2.20 -5.92
C LEU A 181 7.92 -2.27 -4.82
N ILE A 182 6.64 -2.47 -5.16
CA ILE A 182 5.55 -2.51 -4.19
C ILE A 182 5.75 -3.67 -3.19
N ALA A 183 6.09 -4.86 -3.69
CA ALA A 183 6.34 -6.02 -2.84
C ALA A 183 7.57 -5.83 -1.92
N ALA A 184 8.65 -5.21 -2.42
CA ALA A 184 9.84 -4.90 -1.62
C ALA A 184 9.56 -3.84 -0.55
N VAL A 185 8.75 -2.82 -0.86
CA VAL A 185 8.34 -1.79 0.12
C VAL A 185 7.44 -2.40 1.20
N ALA A 186 6.47 -3.23 0.82
CA ALA A 186 5.64 -3.94 1.79
C ALA A 186 6.48 -4.85 2.70
N PHE A 187 7.40 -5.63 2.12
CA PHE A 187 8.36 -6.44 2.87
C PHE A 187 9.25 -5.58 3.76
N GLY A 188 9.80 -4.48 3.24
CA GLY A 188 10.68 -3.57 3.98
C GLY A 188 9.99 -2.93 5.19
N CYS A 189 8.72 -2.53 5.04
CA CYS A 189 7.92 -2.04 6.16
C CYS A 189 7.68 -3.14 7.21
N LEU A 190 7.35 -4.36 6.80
CA LEU A 190 7.21 -5.50 7.70
C LEU A 190 8.50 -5.79 8.45
N TYR A 191 9.63 -5.90 7.73
CA TYR A 191 10.95 -6.15 8.28
C TYR A 191 11.33 -5.04 9.28
N ALA A 192 11.11 -3.78 8.92
CA ALA A 192 11.39 -2.64 9.78
C ALA A 192 10.55 -2.65 11.07
N LEU A 193 9.29 -3.07 11.01
CA LEU A 193 8.42 -3.18 12.18
C LEU A 193 8.84 -4.31 13.12
N LEU A 194 9.39 -5.41 12.59
CA LEU A 194 9.83 -6.56 13.37
C LEU A 194 11.24 -6.38 13.93
N MET A 195 12.18 -5.90 13.11
CA MET A 195 13.62 -5.92 13.42
C MET A 195 14.14 -4.63 14.04
N TYR A 196 13.48 -3.49 13.82
CA TYR A 196 13.98 -2.21 14.31
C TYR A 196 13.03 -1.56 15.30
N ARG A 197 13.59 -0.85 16.31
CA ARG A 197 12.85 -0.04 17.29
C ARG A 197 12.99 1.43 17.00
N SER A 198 14.20 1.87 16.62
CA SER A 198 14.50 3.24 16.29
C SER A 198 13.79 3.64 14.99
N TRP A 199 13.08 4.77 15.01
CA TRP A 199 12.38 5.30 13.84
C TRP A 199 13.34 5.63 12.69
N GLN A 200 14.55 6.05 13.01
CA GLN A 200 15.58 6.37 12.02
C GLN A 200 16.00 5.11 11.23
N ARG A 201 16.25 3.99 11.92
CA ARG A 201 16.61 2.73 11.27
C ARG A 201 15.46 2.19 10.43
N ARG A 202 14.21 2.34 10.91
CA ARG A 202 13.02 1.99 10.13
C ARG A 202 12.94 2.80 8.84
N LEU A 203 13.09 4.13 8.95
CA LEU A 203 13.03 5.02 7.79
C LEU A 203 14.13 4.70 6.77
N ILE A 204 15.38 4.56 7.24
CA ILE A 204 16.51 4.23 6.37
C ILE A 204 16.26 2.90 5.64
N PHE A 205 15.80 1.87 6.36
CA PHE A 205 15.54 0.58 5.73
C PHE A 205 14.38 0.61 4.73
N ILE A 206 13.33 1.36 5.02
CA ILE A 206 12.22 1.57 4.06
C ILE A 206 12.73 2.30 2.80
N LEU A 207 13.58 3.33 2.95
CA LEU A 207 14.20 4.01 1.81
C LEU A 207 15.08 3.06 0.98
N ILE A 208 15.88 2.21 1.64
CA ILE A 208 16.67 1.17 0.96
C ILE A 208 15.73 0.20 0.22
N SER A 209 14.59 -0.16 0.80
CA SER A 209 13.59 -1.05 0.19
C SER A 209 12.86 -0.42 -1.01
N ILE A 210 12.97 0.90 -1.21
CA ILE A 210 12.53 1.61 -2.41
C ILE A 210 13.65 1.62 -3.46
N VAL A 211 14.85 2.02 -3.07
CA VAL A 211 15.96 2.26 -4.01
C VAL A 211 16.50 0.95 -4.60
N VAL A 212 16.70 -0.07 -3.76
CA VAL A 212 17.30 -1.35 -4.18
C VAL A 212 16.50 -2.04 -5.31
N PRO A 213 15.16 -2.21 -5.23
CA PRO A 213 14.43 -2.85 -6.32
C PRO A 213 14.41 -2.04 -7.62
N ILE A 214 14.48 -0.72 -7.56
CA ILE A 214 14.57 0.15 -8.76
C ILE A 214 15.89 -0.10 -9.47
N ILE A 215 17.02 -0.01 -8.76
CA ILE A 215 18.36 -0.27 -9.31
C ILE A 215 18.44 -1.71 -9.82
N ALA A 216 17.97 -2.66 -9.03
CA ALA A 216 17.95 -4.07 -9.40
C ALA A 216 17.16 -4.31 -10.69
N ASN A 217 15.99 -3.67 -10.86
CA ASN A 217 15.21 -3.79 -12.10
C ASN A 217 15.96 -3.22 -13.32
N GLY A 218 16.72 -2.11 -13.15
CA GLY A 218 17.60 -1.59 -14.18
C GLY A 218 18.66 -2.62 -14.60
N PHE A 219 19.34 -3.25 -13.65
CA PHE A 219 20.30 -4.34 -13.95
C PHE A 219 19.64 -5.54 -14.61
N ARG A 220 18.42 -5.89 -14.21
CA ARG A 220 17.65 -6.96 -14.84
C ARG A 220 17.36 -6.63 -16.31
N ALA A 221 16.88 -5.43 -16.60
CA ALA A 221 16.58 -5.01 -17.97
C ALA A 221 17.85 -4.97 -18.83
N LEU A 222 18.92 -4.36 -18.32
CA LEU A 222 20.24 -4.34 -18.97
C LEU A 222 20.73 -5.76 -19.26
N GLY A 223 20.63 -6.66 -18.27
CA GLY A 223 21.06 -8.05 -18.42
C GLY A 223 20.30 -8.80 -19.51
N ILE A 224 19.00 -8.55 -19.66
CA ILE A 224 18.19 -9.17 -20.73
C ILE A 224 18.65 -8.68 -22.10
N VAL A 225 18.85 -7.36 -22.27
CA VAL A 225 19.29 -6.80 -23.55
C VAL A 225 20.72 -7.22 -23.90
N ALA A 226 21.63 -7.16 -22.91
CA ALA A 226 23.02 -7.61 -23.12
C ALA A 226 23.10 -9.12 -23.43
N LEU A 227 22.25 -9.94 -22.81
CA LEU A 227 22.15 -11.38 -23.15
C LEU A 227 21.66 -11.58 -24.57
N GLY A 228 20.69 -10.76 -25.05
CA GLY A 228 20.24 -10.76 -26.42
C GLY A 228 21.37 -10.49 -27.42
N HIS A 229 22.24 -9.53 -27.10
CA HIS A 229 23.46 -9.24 -27.88
C HIS A 229 24.40 -10.44 -27.90
N LEU A 230 24.67 -11.08 -26.75
CA LEU A 230 25.57 -12.23 -26.66
C LEU A 230 25.03 -13.49 -27.36
N LEU A 231 23.73 -13.70 -27.34
CA LEU A 231 23.07 -14.85 -27.98
C LEU A 231 22.79 -14.63 -29.47
N GLY A 232 22.97 -13.42 -29.99
CA GLY A 232 22.66 -13.06 -31.36
C GLY A 232 21.18 -13.03 -31.70
N SER A 233 20.29 -13.00 -30.69
CA SER A 233 18.84 -13.00 -30.86
C SER A 233 18.11 -12.37 -29.68
N ALA A 234 17.30 -11.35 -29.95
CA ALA A 234 16.40 -10.75 -28.97
C ALA A 234 15.33 -11.74 -28.49
N GLU A 235 14.87 -12.65 -29.36
CA GLU A 235 13.84 -13.63 -29.08
C GLU A 235 14.33 -14.73 -28.09
N ALA A 236 15.59 -15.17 -28.24
CA ALA A 236 16.20 -16.14 -27.33
C ALA A 236 16.35 -15.59 -25.90
N ALA A 237 16.64 -14.30 -25.75
CA ALA A 237 16.75 -13.64 -24.43
C ALA A 237 15.40 -13.42 -23.75
N ALA A 238 14.31 -13.34 -24.52
CA ALA A 238 12.97 -13.06 -24.00
C ALA A 238 12.22 -14.33 -23.54
N THR A 239 12.69 -15.53 -23.91
CA THR A 239 11.91 -16.78 -23.77
C THR A 239 11.57 -17.17 -22.33
N ASP A 240 12.41 -16.87 -21.34
CA ASP A 240 12.24 -17.29 -19.93
C ASP A 240 12.14 -16.13 -18.93
N HIS A 241 11.73 -14.94 -19.37
CA HIS A 241 11.73 -13.72 -18.54
C HIS A 241 10.91 -13.83 -17.24
N VAL A 242 9.91 -14.73 -17.17
CA VAL A 242 9.08 -14.94 -15.98
C VAL A 242 9.89 -15.65 -14.89
N LEU A 243 10.58 -16.75 -15.22
CA LEU A 243 11.41 -17.50 -14.28
C LEU A 243 12.57 -16.64 -13.78
N TYR A 244 13.26 -15.93 -14.66
CA TYR A 244 14.29 -14.96 -14.30
C TYR A 244 13.76 -13.88 -13.36
N GLY A 245 12.53 -13.39 -13.57
CA GLY A 245 11.90 -12.42 -12.70
C GLY A 245 11.71 -12.90 -11.26
N TRP A 246 11.26 -14.15 -11.06
CA TRP A 246 11.09 -14.74 -9.73
C TRP A 246 12.42 -14.98 -9.01
N ILE A 247 13.38 -15.57 -9.67
CA ILE A 247 14.71 -15.82 -9.09
C ILE A 247 15.37 -14.50 -8.72
N PHE A 248 15.34 -13.55 -9.64
CA PHE A 248 15.93 -12.23 -9.43
C PHE A 248 15.31 -11.49 -8.24
N PHE A 249 13.98 -11.48 -8.15
CA PHE A 249 13.29 -10.86 -7.02
C PHE A 249 13.62 -11.54 -5.69
N SER A 250 13.73 -12.87 -5.68
CA SER A 250 14.14 -13.63 -4.49
C SER A 250 15.53 -13.22 -4.02
N ILE A 251 16.47 -13.00 -4.95
CA ILE A 251 17.83 -12.50 -4.65
C ILE A 251 17.74 -11.08 -4.06
N VAL A 252 16.92 -10.21 -4.61
CA VAL A 252 16.73 -8.84 -4.11
C VAL A 252 16.19 -8.84 -2.67
N ILE A 253 15.18 -9.67 -2.39
CA ILE A 253 14.65 -9.80 -1.02
C ILE A 253 15.71 -10.37 -0.07
N LEU A 254 16.45 -11.39 -0.48
CA LEU A 254 17.55 -11.94 0.31
C LEU A 254 18.62 -10.89 0.59
N LEU A 255 18.99 -10.08 -0.40
CA LEU A 255 19.92 -8.97 -0.24
C LEU A 255 19.42 -7.96 0.79
N LEU A 256 18.13 -7.56 0.73
CA LEU A 256 17.53 -6.68 1.73
C LEU A 256 17.60 -7.29 3.14
N VAL A 257 17.31 -8.58 3.30
CA VAL A 257 17.44 -9.28 4.58
C VAL A 257 18.88 -9.21 5.09
N VAL A 258 19.85 -9.58 4.26
CA VAL A 258 21.28 -9.60 4.62
C VAL A 258 21.77 -8.21 5.01
N LEU A 259 21.40 -7.17 4.25
CA LEU A 259 21.73 -5.77 4.56
C LEU A 259 21.10 -5.29 5.88
N GLY A 260 19.93 -5.81 6.22
CA GLY A 260 19.20 -5.42 7.42
C GLY A 260 19.67 -6.09 8.71
N LEU A 261 20.17 -7.35 8.63
CA LEU A 261 20.51 -8.16 9.80
C LEU A 261 21.53 -7.52 10.75
N PRO A 262 22.63 -6.89 10.31
CA PRO A 262 23.62 -6.31 11.22
C PRO A 262 23.07 -5.18 12.10
N PHE A 263 21.98 -4.56 11.68
CA PHE A 263 21.40 -3.38 12.34
C PHE A 263 20.18 -3.71 13.19
N ARG A 264 19.83 -5.00 13.34
CA ARG A 264 18.63 -5.45 14.08
C ARG A 264 18.65 -5.03 15.56
N GLN A 265 17.48 -4.81 16.13
CA GLN A 265 17.25 -4.40 17.52
C GLN A 265 16.13 -5.24 18.19
N ASP A 266 15.73 -6.34 17.57
CA ASP A 266 14.68 -7.24 18.04
C ASP A 266 15.04 -7.98 19.33
N GLN A 267 16.34 -8.17 19.58
CA GLN A 267 16.86 -8.87 20.76
C GLN A 267 16.78 -8.06 22.06
N ASP A 268 16.60 -6.74 21.97
CA ASP A 268 16.45 -5.92 23.17
C ASP A 268 15.06 -6.15 23.80
N ASN A 269 14.99 -6.29 25.13
CA ASN A 269 13.72 -6.48 25.84
C ASN A 269 12.71 -5.35 25.51
N ARG A 270 11.51 -5.73 25.08
CA ARG A 270 10.41 -4.76 24.89
C ARG A 270 10.02 -4.24 26.25
N VAL A 271 10.17 -2.94 26.46
CA VAL A 271 9.70 -2.27 27.66
C VAL A 271 8.16 -2.34 27.66
N ALA A 272 7.59 -3.04 28.63
CA ALA A 272 6.15 -3.04 28.84
C ALA A 272 5.68 -1.59 29.08
N LEU A 273 4.72 -1.13 28.29
CA LEU A 273 4.09 0.17 28.55
C LEU A 273 3.36 0.08 29.89
N ALA A 274 3.72 0.94 30.85
CA ALA A 274 2.99 1.05 32.10
C ALA A 274 1.59 1.59 31.81
N TRP A 275 0.61 0.70 31.76
CA TRP A 275 -0.80 1.07 31.70
C TRP A 275 -1.24 1.46 33.11
N ASN A 276 -1.84 2.63 33.30
CA ASN A 276 -2.27 3.11 34.60
C ASN A 276 -3.33 2.13 35.16
N ALA A 277 -2.93 1.33 36.16
CA ALA A 277 -3.82 0.50 36.93
C ALA A 277 -4.74 1.43 37.74
N GLY A 278 -6.00 1.54 37.36
CA GLY A 278 -6.99 2.41 38.07
C GLY A 278 -7.83 3.28 37.13
N GLN A 279 -7.56 3.31 35.85
CA GLN A 279 -8.47 3.96 34.91
C GLN A 279 -9.75 3.14 34.72
N ARG A 280 -10.89 3.82 34.81
CA ARG A 280 -12.20 3.18 34.59
C ARG A 280 -12.29 2.66 33.15
N THR A 281 -12.75 1.43 33.01
CA THR A 281 -13.09 0.87 31.69
C THR A 281 -14.13 1.75 31.00
N ALA A 282 -13.87 2.15 29.75
CA ALA A 282 -14.88 2.83 28.96
C ALA A 282 -16.14 1.93 28.83
N SER A 283 -17.32 2.51 28.95
CA SER A 283 -18.55 1.75 28.77
C SER A 283 -18.70 1.34 27.30
N SER A 284 -19.38 0.23 27.02
CA SER A 284 -19.68 -0.19 25.66
C SER A 284 -20.46 0.90 24.89
N ARG A 285 -21.29 1.68 25.59
CA ARG A 285 -22.02 2.81 24.97
C ARG A 285 -21.08 3.90 24.44
N THR A 286 -20.06 4.29 25.22
CA THR A 286 -19.08 5.31 24.78
C THR A 286 -18.20 4.82 23.62
N LEU A 287 -17.87 3.54 23.59
CA LEU A 287 -17.13 2.95 22.47
C LEU A 287 -17.96 2.89 21.18
N ILE A 288 -19.23 2.48 21.30
CA ILE A 288 -20.16 2.44 20.16
C ILE A 288 -20.49 3.85 19.69
N SER A 289 -20.67 4.84 20.59
CA SER A 289 -20.93 6.22 20.17
C SER A 289 -19.73 6.85 19.45
N ALA A 290 -18.50 6.53 19.83
CA ALA A 290 -17.31 6.96 19.09
C ALA A 290 -17.26 6.36 17.68
N ALA A 291 -17.56 5.07 17.55
CA ALA A 291 -17.63 4.41 16.24
C ALA A 291 -18.77 4.98 15.36
N ALA A 292 -19.94 5.19 15.96
CA ALA A 292 -21.10 5.79 15.27
C ALA A 292 -20.81 7.22 14.81
N GLY A 293 -20.10 8.02 15.61
CA GLY A 293 -19.66 9.37 15.23
C GLY A 293 -18.80 9.38 13.97
N VAL A 294 -17.83 8.46 13.89
CA VAL A 294 -16.99 8.31 12.67
C VAL A 294 -17.85 7.91 11.47
N PHE A 295 -18.74 6.93 11.64
CA PHE A 295 -19.61 6.45 10.56
C PHE A 295 -20.52 7.56 10.02
N VAL A 296 -21.21 8.29 10.91
CA VAL A 296 -22.15 9.36 10.53
C VAL A 296 -21.43 10.48 9.79
N LEU A 297 -20.26 10.90 10.26
CA LEU A 297 -19.51 11.98 9.60
C LEU A 297 -18.85 11.51 8.30
N ALA A 298 -18.39 10.27 8.24
CA ALA A 298 -17.89 9.67 7.00
C ALA A 298 -18.96 9.52 5.93
N PHE A 299 -20.23 9.29 6.32
CA PHE A 299 -21.35 9.14 5.39
C PHE A 299 -21.65 10.43 4.60
N ILE A 300 -21.22 11.59 5.09
CA ILE A 300 -21.46 12.88 4.42
C ILE A 300 -20.81 12.89 3.02
N GLY A 301 -19.62 12.33 2.83
CA GLY A 301 -18.97 12.26 1.51
C GLY A 301 -19.80 11.48 0.48
N PRO A 302 -20.12 10.19 0.69
CA PRO A 302 -21.00 9.41 -0.19
C PRO A 302 -22.39 10.02 -0.37
N LEU A 303 -22.97 10.58 0.69
CA LEU A 303 -24.27 11.27 0.60
C LEU A 303 -24.21 12.49 -0.33
N SER A 304 -23.15 13.32 -0.20
CA SER A 304 -22.94 14.49 -1.05
C SER A 304 -22.80 14.09 -2.52
N ALA A 305 -22.08 12.99 -2.81
CA ALA A 305 -21.95 12.46 -4.16
C ALA A 305 -23.31 12.02 -4.73
N ALA A 306 -24.09 11.26 -3.96
CA ALA A 306 -25.41 10.81 -4.38
C ALA A 306 -26.40 11.96 -4.60
N LEU A 307 -26.35 13.01 -3.78
CA LEU A 307 -27.17 14.20 -3.96
C LEU A 307 -26.77 14.98 -5.21
N PHE A 308 -25.48 15.15 -5.45
CA PHE A 308 -24.95 15.80 -6.64
C PHE A 308 -25.37 15.08 -7.92
N ASP A 309 -25.25 13.74 -7.95
CA ASP A 309 -25.65 12.93 -9.10
C ASP A 309 -27.14 13.04 -9.41
N ARG A 310 -27.97 13.07 -8.35
CA ARG A 310 -29.44 13.29 -8.53
C ARG A 310 -29.78 14.68 -9.09
N ALA A 311 -29.08 15.71 -8.60
CA ALA A 311 -29.29 17.07 -9.08
C ALA A 311 -28.87 17.19 -10.56
N SER A 312 -27.69 16.66 -10.91
CA SER A 312 -27.22 16.68 -12.31
C SER A 312 -28.08 15.85 -13.25
N ALA A 313 -28.64 14.73 -12.78
CA ALA A 313 -29.56 13.92 -13.58
C ALA A 313 -30.91 14.63 -13.84
N ALA A 314 -31.38 15.49 -12.91
CA ALA A 314 -32.60 16.26 -13.06
C ALA A 314 -32.47 17.43 -14.06
N GLU A 315 -31.25 17.92 -14.31
CA GLU A 315 -30.94 18.98 -15.26
C GLU A 315 -30.76 18.51 -16.72
N LEU A 316 -30.61 17.19 -16.94
CA LEU A 316 -30.50 16.66 -18.30
C LEU A 316 -31.86 16.82 -19.05
N PRO A 317 -31.90 17.49 -20.23
CA PRO A 317 -33.11 17.60 -20.99
C PRO A 317 -33.63 16.22 -21.38
N ALA A 318 -34.96 16.05 -21.30
CA ALA A 318 -35.61 14.83 -21.78
C ALA A 318 -35.16 14.55 -23.22
N LYS A 319 -34.73 13.29 -23.47
CA LYS A 319 -34.24 12.83 -24.78
C LYS A 319 -35.16 13.34 -25.86
N PRO A 320 -34.69 14.08 -26.90
CA PRO A 320 -35.54 14.50 -27.97
C PRO A 320 -36.22 13.28 -28.60
N PRO A 321 -37.51 13.37 -29.03
CA PRO A 321 -38.18 12.27 -29.69
C PRO A 321 -37.34 11.84 -30.89
N MET A 322 -37.05 10.55 -31.01
CA MET A 322 -36.39 10.01 -32.20
C MET A 322 -37.35 10.22 -33.38
N LEU A 323 -36.91 11.02 -34.35
CA LEU A 323 -37.58 11.21 -35.66
C LEU A 323 -37.35 9.96 -36.50
#